data_778cc8ffcf1bde9dbb84ff84e48153db
#
_entry.id   778cc8ffcf1bde9dbb84ff84e48153db
#
_cell.length_a   1.000
_cell.length_b   1.000
_cell.length_c   1.000
_cell.angle_alpha   90.00
_cell.angle_beta   90.00
_cell.angle_gamma   90.00
#
_symmetry.space_group_name_H-M   'P 1'
#
loop_
_entity.id
_entity.type
_entity.pdbx_description
1 polymer ?
#
loop_
_entity_poly.entity_id
_entity_poly.type
_entity_poly.pdbx_seq_one_letter_code
_entity_poly.pdbx_strand_id
1 'polypeptide(L)'
;MVAALPGFGYPQGPVSTRARIYMASPLGFSQAGRHFYDAVLLPLVRRLGYEILDPWALTDPARLAATQALPYGPARREAWRTLNREIGGINRAAIDRADGVVAVLDGVDVDSGTAAEIGYAFARGKLIVGYRGDFRLSADNEGGTVNLQVEYFIRESGGTIVERYEDLERALTSLQGGSA
;
A
#
# COMPACT_ATOMS: atom_id res chain seq x y z
N MET A 1 30.01 12.52 12.60
CA MET A 1 29.23 13.67 12.10
C MET A 1 28.57 13.26 10.81
N VAL A 2 27.27 12.91 10.83
CA VAL A 2 26.52 12.47 9.67
C VAL A 2 25.88 13.72 9.04
N ALA A 3 26.28 14.04 7.82
CA ALA A 3 25.75 15.18 7.08
C ALA A 3 24.26 14.96 6.76
N ALA A 4 23.42 15.92 7.13
CA ALA A 4 22.00 15.94 6.77
C ALA A 4 21.87 16.12 5.25
N LEU A 5 21.10 15.24 4.61
CA LEU A 5 20.76 15.36 3.19
C LEU A 5 19.81 16.55 3.01
N PRO A 6 19.94 17.35 1.93
CA PRO A 6 19.05 18.48 1.67
C PRO A 6 17.63 17.97 1.42
N GLY A 7 16.66 18.61 2.11
CA GLY A 7 15.25 18.32 1.95
C GLY A 7 14.77 18.71 0.55
N PHE A 8 14.26 17.75 -0.21
CA PHE A 8 13.48 18.01 -1.43
C PHE A 8 12.13 18.58 -1.00
N GLY A 9 11.97 19.90 -1.14
CA GLY A 9 10.67 20.56 -0.99
C GLY A 9 9.79 20.22 -2.19
N TYR A 10 8.76 19.40 -1.97
CA TYR A 10 7.70 19.21 -2.96
C TYR A 10 6.76 20.42 -2.93
N PRO A 11 6.27 20.90 -4.09
CA PRO A 11 5.30 21.98 -4.12
C PRO A 11 4.03 21.53 -3.38
N GLN A 12 3.63 22.29 -2.37
CA GLN A 12 2.38 22.14 -1.63
C GLN A 12 1.24 22.59 -2.56
N GLY A 13 0.63 21.65 -3.27
CA GLY A 13 -0.65 21.89 -3.95
C GLY A 13 -1.75 22.17 -2.90
N PRO A 14 -2.95 22.63 -3.33
CA PRO A 14 -4.05 22.92 -2.42
C PRO A 14 -4.30 21.69 -1.53
N VAL A 15 -4.37 21.92 -0.20
CA VAL A 15 -4.59 20.87 0.79
C VAL A 15 -5.94 20.22 0.49
N SER A 16 -5.92 18.98 0.00
CA SER A 16 -7.13 18.17 -0.14
C SER A 16 -7.77 18.03 1.24
N THR A 17 -9.05 18.34 1.37
CA THR A 17 -9.84 18.12 2.59
C THR A 17 -10.25 16.64 2.73
N ARG A 18 -9.94 15.80 1.73
CA ARG A 18 -10.26 14.37 1.71
C ARG A 18 -9.19 13.57 2.44
N ALA A 19 -9.62 12.63 3.27
CA ALA A 19 -8.71 11.68 3.88
C ALA A 19 -8.03 10.81 2.81
N ARG A 20 -6.75 10.50 3.00
CA ARG A 20 -5.87 9.81 2.05
C ARG A 20 -5.65 8.37 2.47
N ILE A 21 -5.87 7.45 1.55
CA ILE A 21 -5.65 6.02 1.75
C ILE A 21 -4.48 5.55 0.88
N TYR A 22 -3.48 4.95 1.52
CA TYR A 22 -2.44 4.20 0.82
C TYR A 22 -2.93 2.78 0.51
N MET A 23 -2.73 2.32 -0.72
CA MET A 23 -3.20 1.02 -1.20
C MET A 23 -2.05 0.00 -1.27
N ALA A 24 -1.74 -0.66 -0.17
CA ALA A 24 -0.73 -1.72 -0.12
C ALA A 24 -1.26 -3.00 -0.81
N SER A 25 -0.69 -3.39 -1.95
CA SER A 25 -1.28 -4.48 -2.73
C SER A 25 -0.31 -5.14 -3.72
N PRO A 26 -0.27 -6.50 -3.78
CA PRO A 26 0.46 -7.25 -4.79
C PRO A 26 -0.30 -7.40 -6.12
N LEU A 27 -1.54 -6.92 -6.21
CA LEU A 27 -2.43 -7.18 -7.35
C LEU A 27 -1.90 -6.62 -8.68
N GLY A 28 -1.02 -5.63 -8.64
CA GLY A 28 -0.36 -5.08 -9.83
C GLY A 28 0.58 -6.05 -10.54
N PHE A 29 1.00 -7.15 -9.90
CA PHE A 29 1.92 -8.13 -10.49
C PHE A 29 1.26 -9.09 -11.49
N SER A 30 -0.08 -9.18 -11.55
CA SER A 30 -0.79 -10.06 -12.47
C SER A 30 -1.90 -9.33 -13.22
N GLN A 31 -2.23 -9.79 -14.44
CA GLN A 31 -3.33 -9.20 -15.22
C GLN A 31 -4.69 -9.33 -14.50
N ALA A 32 -4.96 -10.49 -13.92
CA ALA A 32 -6.22 -10.73 -13.19
C ALA A 32 -6.31 -9.85 -11.95
N GLY A 33 -5.23 -9.79 -11.17
CA GLY A 33 -5.14 -8.90 -9.99
C GLY A 33 -5.28 -7.44 -10.38
N ARG A 34 -4.58 -7.01 -11.43
CA ARG A 34 -4.67 -5.63 -11.93
C ARG A 34 -6.08 -5.26 -12.35
N HIS A 35 -6.78 -6.17 -13.04
CA HIS A 35 -8.17 -5.94 -13.43
C HIS A 35 -9.08 -5.73 -12.20
N PHE A 36 -8.99 -6.61 -11.20
CA PHE A 36 -9.77 -6.48 -9.97
C PHE A 36 -9.41 -5.19 -9.20
N TYR A 37 -8.13 -4.87 -9.11
CA TYR A 37 -7.65 -3.67 -8.45
C TYR A 37 -8.20 -2.40 -9.10
N ASP A 38 -8.08 -2.29 -10.43
CA ASP A 38 -8.48 -1.09 -11.18
C ASP A 38 -10.01 -0.98 -11.35
N ALA A 39 -10.72 -2.11 -11.53
CA ALA A 39 -12.15 -2.12 -11.81
C ALA A 39 -13.04 -2.17 -10.54
N VAL A 40 -12.51 -2.66 -9.43
CA VAL A 40 -13.30 -2.90 -8.20
C VAL A 40 -12.74 -2.11 -7.02
N LEU A 41 -11.49 -2.36 -6.60
CA LEU A 41 -10.97 -1.81 -5.36
C LEU A 41 -10.75 -0.29 -5.40
N LEU A 42 -10.05 0.21 -6.42
CA LEU A 42 -9.82 1.65 -6.52
C LEU A 42 -11.12 2.46 -6.69
N PRO A 43 -12.09 2.04 -7.54
CA PRO A 43 -13.38 2.72 -7.63
C PRO A 43 -14.17 2.69 -6.32
N LEU A 44 -14.13 1.59 -5.56
CA LEU A 44 -14.77 1.49 -4.25
C LEU A 44 -14.22 2.55 -3.29
N VAL A 45 -12.90 2.60 -3.10
CA VAL A 45 -12.26 3.55 -2.19
C VAL A 45 -12.51 5.00 -2.62
N ARG A 46 -12.48 5.29 -3.93
CA ARG A 46 -12.81 6.63 -4.47
C ARG A 46 -14.26 7.03 -4.21
N ARG A 47 -15.20 6.09 -4.39
CA ARG A 47 -16.64 6.34 -4.15
C ARG A 47 -16.92 6.69 -2.68
N LEU A 48 -16.12 6.15 -1.75
CA LEU A 48 -16.19 6.50 -0.33
C LEU A 48 -15.61 7.89 0.00
N GLY A 49 -15.10 8.62 -1.00
CA GLY A 49 -14.63 9.99 -0.85
C GLY A 49 -13.15 10.12 -0.51
N TYR A 50 -12.38 9.04 -0.50
CA TYR A 50 -10.96 9.08 -0.20
C TYR A 50 -10.10 9.50 -1.40
N GLU A 51 -9.00 10.20 -1.13
CA GLU A 51 -7.88 10.34 -2.05
C GLU A 51 -7.00 9.09 -1.96
N ILE A 52 -6.62 8.54 -3.12
CA ILE A 52 -5.83 7.32 -3.18
C ILE A 52 -4.36 7.64 -3.43
N LEU A 53 -3.51 7.10 -2.57
CA LEU A 53 -2.06 7.03 -2.76
C LEU A 53 -1.73 5.61 -3.25
N ASP A 54 -1.70 5.46 -4.58
CA ASP A 54 -1.51 4.16 -5.25
C ASP A 54 -0.03 3.96 -5.62
N PRO A 55 0.71 3.03 -4.98
CA PRO A 55 2.11 2.77 -5.28
C PRO A 55 2.37 2.40 -6.75
N TRP A 56 1.39 1.79 -7.43
CA TRP A 56 1.48 1.43 -8.84
C TRP A 56 1.40 2.63 -9.79
N ALA A 57 0.91 3.77 -9.32
CA ALA A 57 0.75 5.01 -10.09
C ALA A 57 1.68 6.14 -9.63
N LEU A 58 2.38 6.00 -8.51
CA LEU A 58 3.23 7.05 -7.95
C LEU A 58 4.58 7.20 -8.67
N THR A 59 5.03 6.16 -9.36
CA THR A 59 6.29 6.19 -10.12
C THR A 59 6.05 6.70 -11.53
N ASP A 60 6.93 7.57 -12.02
CA ASP A 60 6.86 8.07 -13.39
C ASP A 60 6.95 6.92 -14.41
N PRO A 61 5.89 6.71 -15.24
CA PRO A 61 5.87 5.64 -16.24
C PRO A 61 7.00 5.75 -17.28
N ALA A 62 7.45 6.97 -17.61
CA ALA A 62 8.53 7.18 -18.56
C ALA A 62 9.86 6.65 -18.00
N ARG A 63 10.12 6.80 -16.71
CA ARG A 63 11.31 6.27 -16.05
C ARG A 63 11.30 4.74 -15.99
N LEU A 64 10.14 4.14 -15.69
CA LEU A 64 9.96 2.68 -15.74
C LEU A 64 10.25 2.16 -17.14
N ALA A 65 9.63 2.74 -18.16
CA ALA A 65 9.80 2.35 -19.56
C ALA A 65 11.27 2.51 -20.01
N ALA A 66 11.92 3.62 -19.70
CA ALA A 66 13.32 3.85 -20.03
C ALA A 66 14.24 2.81 -19.40
N THR A 67 14.00 2.44 -18.13
CA THR A 67 14.80 1.40 -17.45
C THR A 67 14.55 0.02 -18.06
N GLN A 68 13.30 -0.30 -18.41
CA GLN A 68 12.94 -1.56 -19.06
C GLN A 68 13.54 -1.70 -20.46
N ALA A 69 13.67 -0.60 -21.20
CA ALA A 69 14.21 -0.58 -22.56
C ALA A 69 15.74 -0.81 -22.63
N LEU A 70 16.47 -0.69 -21.53
CA LEU A 70 17.90 -0.96 -21.49
C LEU A 70 18.18 -2.43 -21.81
N PRO A 71 19.23 -2.73 -22.59
CA PRO A 71 19.67 -4.11 -22.84
C PRO A 71 20.00 -4.84 -21.53
N TYR A 72 19.72 -6.15 -21.47
CA TYR A 72 20.13 -6.97 -20.32
C TYR A 72 21.63 -6.85 -20.09
N GLY A 73 22.02 -6.52 -18.86
CA GLY A 73 23.42 -6.34 -18.51
C GLY A 73 23.65 -5.52 -17.23
N PRO A 74 24.91 -5.21 -16.93
CA PRO A 74 25.25 -4.47 -15.71
C PRO A 74 24.59 -3.08 -15.62
N ALA A 75 24.54 -2.34 -16.73
CA ALA A 75 23.92 -1.02 -16.79
C ALA A 75 22.43 -1.05 -16.44
N ARG A 76 21.67 -2.03 -17.00
CA ARG A 76 20.25 -2.21 -16.67
C ARG A 76 20.06 -2.57 -15.19
N ARG A 77 20.91 -3.45 -14.63
CA ARG A 77 20.84 -3.79 -13.21
C ARG A 77 21.08 -2.60 -12.32
N GLU A 78 22.03 -1.74 -12.66
CA GLU A 78 22.31 -0.52 -11.89
C GLU A 78 21.18 0.51 -11.98
N ALA A 79 20.61 0.69 -13.18
CA ALA A 79 19.44 1.52 -13.38
C ALA A 79 18.25 1.04 -12.52
N TRP A 80 18.00 -0.28 -12.47
CA TRP A 80 16.97 -0.86 -11.59
C TRP A 80 17.28 -0.66 -10.11
N ARG A 81 18.53 -0.79 -9.65
CA ARG A 81 18.88 -0.54 -8.24
C ARG A 81 18.57 0.90 -7.84
N THR A 82 18.90 1.84 -8.72
CA THR A 82 18.62 3.26 -8.50
C THR A 82 17.12 3.51 -8.45
N LEU A 83 16.38 3.01 -9.45
CA LEU A 83 14.92 3.19 -9.52
C LEU A 83 14.20 2.51 -8.35
N ASN A 84 14.61 1.30 -7.94
CA ASN A 84 14.02 0.61 -6.78
C ASN A 84 14.20 1.40 -5.48
N ARG A 85 15.35 2.06 -5.30
CA ARG A 85 15.57 2.93 -4.13
C ARG A 85 14.62 4.14 -4.15
N GLU A 86 14.42 4.74 -5.31
CA GLU A 86 13.48 5.84 -5.49
C GLU A 86 12.04 5.42 -5.23
N ILE A 87 11.60 4.29 -5.81
CA ILE A 87 10.26 3.72 -5.60
C ILE A 87 10.02 3.47 -4.11
N GLY A 88 10.97 2.83 -3.42
CA GLY A 88 10.87 2.61 -1.98
C GLY A 88 10.74 3.91 -1.18
N GLY A 89 11.49 4.95 -1.57
CA GLY A 89 11.38 6.29 -0.98
C GLY A 89 10.01 6.95 -1.23
N ILE A 90 9.46 6.81 -2.44
CA ILE A 90 8.15 7.32 -2.82
C ILE A 90 7.05 6.63 -2.02
N ASN A 91 7.07 5.28 -1.92
CA ASN A 91 6.09 4.50 -1.17
C ASN A 91 6.12 4.87 0.31
N ARG A 92 7.31 4.93 0.92
CA ARG A 92 7.47 5.39 2.29
C ARG A 92 6.85 6.77 2.51
N ALA A 93 7.18 7.74 1.66
CA ALA A 93 6.66 9.11 1.77
C ALA A 93 5.13 9.16 1.54
N ALA A 94 4.57 8.27 0.72
CA ALA A 94 3.13 8.14 0.53
C ALA A 94 2.45 7.60 1.79
N ILE A 95 3.01 6.56 2.44
CA ILE A 95 2.50 6.04 3.72
C ILE A 95 2.58 7.13 4.81
N ASP A 96 3.67 7.90 4.88
CA ASP A 96 3.80 9.00 5.83
C ASP A 96 2.65 10.02 5.69
N ARG A 97 2.23 10.33 4.45
CA ARG A 97 1.15 11.28 4.14
C ARG A 97 -0.26 10.69 4.22
N ALA A 98 -0.38 9.35 4.22
CA ALA A 98 -1.67 8.69 4.31
C ALA A 98 -2.32 8.89 5.69
N ASP A 99 -3.64 8.93 5.73
CA ASP A 99 -4.43 8.94 6.95
C ASP A 99 -4.77 7.50 7.39
N GLY A 100 -4.75 6.55 6.45
CA GLY A 100 -4.91 5.11 6.70
C GLY A 100 -4.37 4.28 5.54
N VAL A 101 -4.39 2.96 5.71
CA VAL A 101 -3.92 1.98 4.73
C VAL A 101 -5.01 0.94 4.47
N VAL A 102 -5.25 0.63 3.21
CA VAL A 102 -5.93 -0.60 2.78
C VAL A 102 -4.88 -1.55 2.25
N ALA A 103 -4.81 -2.75 2.84
CA ALA A 103 -3.83 -3.76 2.47
C ALA A 103 -4.52 -5.01 1.90
N VAL A 104 -4.11 -5.44 0.72
CA VAL A 104 -4.57 -6.70 0.13
C VAL A 104 -3.66 -7.83 0.59
N LEU A 105 -4.28 -8.82 1.25
CA LEU A 105 -3.60 -9.94 1.92
C LEU A 105 -3.72 -11.25 1.14
N ASP A 106 -4.28 -11.21 -0.08
CA ASP A 106 -4.50 -12.38 -0.92
C ASP A 106 -3.18 -13.02 -1.35
N GLY A 107 -3.20 -14.35 -1.40
CA GLY A 107 -2.06 -15.17 -1.80
C GLY A 107 -1.86 -16.36 -0.87
N VAL A 108 -0.88 -17.21 -1.19
CA VAL A 108 -0.46 -18.34 -0.33
C VAL A 108 0.18 -17.84 0.96
N ASP A 109 0.71 -16.64 0.94
CA ASP A 109 1.17 -15.85 2.08
C ASP A 109 0.97 -14.37 1.75
N VAL A 110 1.03 -13.50 2.74
CA VAL A 110 0.99 -12.06 2.49
C VAL A 110 2.26 -11.65 1.76
N ASP A 111 2.09 -10.91 0.66
CA ASP A 111 3.23 -10.40 -0.10
C ASP A 111 4.20 -9.63 0.80
N SER A 112 5.50 -9.89 0.61
CA SER A 112 6.55 -9.32 1.46
C SER A 112 6.61 -7.80 1.44
N GLY A 113 6.32 -7.17 0.30
CA GLY A 113 6.23 -5.72 0.17
C GLY A 113 5.05 -5.18 0.95
N THR A 114 3.87 -5.80 0.78
CA THR A 114 2.66 -5.46 1.52
C THR A 114 2.84 -5.63 3.03
N ALA A 115 3.48 -6.71 3.48
CA ALA A 115 3.78 -6.94 4.90
C ALA A 115 4.71 -5.86 5.46
N ALA A 116 5.75 -5.46 4.72
CA ALA A 116 6.66 -4.39 5.11
C ALA A 116 5.95 -3.02 5.20
N GLU A 117 5.05 -2.72 4.27
CA GLU A 117 4.24 -1.51 4.25
C GLU A 117 3.26 -1.46 5.43
N ILE A 118 2.62 -2.59 5.78
CA ILE A 118 1.78 -2.75 6.97
C ILE A 118 2.58 -2.46 8.24
N GLY A 119 3.75 -3.08 8.39
CA GLY A 119 4.62 -2.87 9.56
C GLY A 119 5.07 -1.41 9.70
N TYR A 120 5.43 -0.78 8.58
CA TYR A 120 5.80 0.62 8.58
C TYR A 120 4.61 1.53 8.93
N ALA A 121 3.45 1.28 8.33
CA ALA A 121 2.22 2.03 8.60
C ALA A 121 1.81 1.93 10.08
N PHE A 122 1.88 0.74 10.68
CA PHE A 122 1.63 0.54 12.10
C PHE A 122 2.58 1.37 12.96
N ALA A 123 3.89 1.33 12.67
CA ALA A 123 4.89 2.12 13.39
C ALA A 123 4.67 3.65 13.24
N ARG A 124 3.95 4.07 12.20
CA ARG A 124 3.55 5.46 11.96
C ARG A 124 2.17 5.81 12.56
N GLY A 125 1.56 4.90 13.33
CA GLY A 125 0.26 5.10 13.96
C GLY A 125 -0.90 5.20 12.98
N LYS A 126 -0.78 4.56 11.78
CA LYS A 126 -1.85 4.57 10.78
C LYS A 126 -2.84 3.47 11.08
N LEU A 127 -4.13 3.74 10.90
CA LEU A 127 -5.16 2.69 10.89
C LEU A 127 -4.99 1.84 9.62
N ILE A 128 -5.09 0.50 9.77
CA ILE A 128 -4.85 -0.43 8.68
C ILE A 128 -6.07 -1.35 8.53
N VAL A 129 -6.67 -1.37 7.34
CA VAL A 129 -7.74 -2.31 7.00
C VAL A 129 -7.19 -3.34 6.03
N GLY A 130 -7.21 -4.61 6.42
CA GLY A 130 -6.83 -5.73 5.58
C GLY A 130 -8.02 -6.25 4.77
N TYR A 131 -7.82 -6.55 3.49
CA TYR A 131 -8.74 -7.31 2.65
C TYR A 131 -8.12 -8.66 2.30
N ARG A 132 -8.81 -9.76 2.62
CA ARG A 132 -8.42 -11.11 2.27
C ARG A 132 -9.60 -11.86 1.67
N GLY A 133 -9.69 -11.87 0.34
CA GLY A 133 -10.68 -12.62 -0.41
C GLY A 133 -10.23 -14.07 -0.69
N ASP A 134 -8.98 -14.41 -0.45
CA ASP A 134 -8.46 -15.77 -0.59
C ASP A 134 -8.87 -16.63 0.61
N PHE A 135 -9.69 -17.65 0.38
CA PHE A 135 -10.21 -18.53 1.43
C PHE A 135 -9.18 -19.51 2.02
N ARG A 136 -8.00 -19.62 1.41
CA ARG A 136 -6.93 -20.49 1.93
C ARG A 136 -6.35 -19.86 3.19
N LEU A 137 -6.18 -20.68 4.23
CA LEU A 137 -5.50 -20.23 5.44
C LEU A 137 -4.00 -20.09 5.18
N SER A 138 -3.43 -18.98 5.62
CA SER A 138 -1.98 -18.71 5.55
C SER A 138 -1.43 -18.23 6.89
N ALA A 139 -2.15 -18.58 7.98
CA ALA A 139 -1.73 -18.27 9.34
C ALA A 139 -0.69 -19.29 9.85
N ASP A 140 0.08 -18.86 10.85
CA ASP A 140 1.07 -19.71 11.52
C ASP A 140 0.42 -20.83 12.35
N ASN A 141 -0.86 -20.70 12.68
CA ASN A 141 -1.66 -21.68 13.43
C ASN A 141 -3.17 -21.40 13.19
N GLU A 142 -4.02 -22.28 13.76
CA GLU A 142 -5.48 -22.22 13.62
C GLU A 142 -6.16 -21.01 14.29
N GLY A 143 -5.41 -20.19 15.01
CA GLY A 143 -5.93 -18.99 15.68
C GLY A 143 -5.86 -17.73 14.85
N GLY A 144 -5.28 -17.77 13.64
CA GLY A 144 -5.09 -16.60 12.77
C GLY A 144 -5.67 -16.77 11.37
N THR A 145 -5.76 -15.67 10.65
CA THR A 145 -6.19 -15.61 9.23
C THR A 145 -4.99 -15.53 8.29
N VAL A 146 -3.98 -14.78 8.68
CA VAL A 146 -2.72 -14.57 7.97
C VAL A 146 -1.56 -14.69 8.96
N ASN A 147 -0.31 -14.47 8.50
CA ASN A 147 0.85 -14.44 9.38
C ASN A 147 0.56 -13.62 10.65
N LEU A 148 0.90 -14.17 11.80
CA LEU A 148 0.57 -13.62 13.13
C LEU A 148 1.03 -12.16 13.31
N GLN A 149 2.19 -11.79 12.77
CA GLN A 149 2.73 -10.45 12.95
C GLN A 149 2.02 -9.42 12.08
N VAL A 150 1.61 -9.82 10.87
CA VAL A 150 0.79 -8.99 9.97
C VAL A 150 -0.59 -8.77 10.60
N GLU A 151 -1.23 -9.82 11.08
CA GLU A 151 -2.54 -9.73 11.73
C GLU A 151 -2.48 -8.86 12.99
N TYR A 152 -1.44 -9.01 13.82
CA TYR A 152 -1.20 -8.18 15.01
C TYR A 152 -1.15 -6.68 14.64
N PHE A 153 -0.36 -6.30 13.63
CA PHE A 153 -0.25 -4.90 13.23
C PHE A 153 -1.57 -4.31 12.75
N ILE A 154 -2.35 -5.10 12.00
CA ILE A 154 -3.66 -4.65 11.50
C ILE A 154 -4.61 -4.42 12.69
N ARG A 155 -4.76 -5.40 13.59
CA ARG A 155 -5.70 -5.32 14.70
C ARG A 155 -5.30 -4.27 15.73
N GLU A 156 -4.04 -4.19 16.12
CA GLU A 156 -3.54 -3.21 17.08
C GLU A 156 -3.49 -1.77 16.51
N SER A 157 -3.59 -1.61 15.19
CA SER A 157 -3.81 -0.29 14.59
C SER A 157 -5.23 0.26 14.83
N GLY A 158 -6.12 -0.53 15.41
CA GLY A 158 -7.54 -0.27 15.51
C GLY A 158 -8.35 -0.69 14.27
N GLY A 159 -7.69 -1.34 13.31
CA GLY A 159 -8.31 -1.82 12.08
C GLY A 159 -8.84 -3.25 12.16
N THR A 160 -9.20 -3.79 11.01
CA THR A 160 -9.77 -5.13 10.89
C THR A 160 -9.36 -5.79 9.58
N ILE A 161 -9.51 -7.13 9.51
CA ILE A 161 -9.42 -7.89 8.27
C ILE A 161 -10.85 -8.21 7.83
N VAL A 162 -11.17 -7.91 6.57
CA VAL A 162 -12.42 -8.25 5.92
C VAL A 162 -12.18 -9.27 4.82
N GLU A 163 -13.11 -10.21 4.66
CA GLU A 163 -13.03 -11.29 3.66
C GLU A 163 -13.73 -10.94 2.34
N ARG A 164 -14.61 -9.95 2.39
CA ARG A 164 -15.36 -9.47 1.22
C ARG A 164 -15.02 -8.01 0.96
N TYR A 165 -14.76 -7.67 -0.30
CA TYR A 165 -14.43 -6.28 -0.64
C TYR A 165 -15.60 -5.30 -0.38
N GLU A 166 -16.84 -5.79 -0.38
CA GLU A 166 -18.02 -4.99 -0.04
C GLU A 166 -17.99 -4.54 1.44
N ASP A 167 -17.36 -5.32 2.32
CA ASP A 167 -17.24 -4.98 3.74
C ASP A 167 -16.17 -3.92 4.00
N LEU A 168 -15.30 -3.61 3.02
CA LEU A 168 -14.35 -2.50 3.09
C LEU A 168 -15.06 -1.16 3.34
N GLU A 169 -16.23 -0.95 2.78
CA GLU A 169 -17.01 0.26 3.00
C GLU A 169 -17.26 0.50 4.49
N ARG A 170 -17.76 -0.51 5.20
CA ARG A 170 -18.02 -0.44 6.63
C ARG A 170 -16.75 -0.27 7.45
N ALA A 171 -15.69 -1.01 7.09
CA ALA A 171 -14.41 -0.93 7.78
C ALA A 171 -13.73 0.43 7.61
N LEU A 172 -13.87 1.08 6.44
CA LEU A 172 -13.29 2.39 6.17
C LEU A 172 -14.10 3.55 6.74
N THR A 173 -15.39 3.38 6.98
CA THR A 173 -16.23 4.42 7.58
C THR A 173 -15.73 4.80 8.99
N SER A 174 -15.07 3.88 9.69
CA SER A 174 -14.44 4.15 10.99
C SER A 174 -13.31 5.19 10.92
N LEU A 175 -12.63 5.32 9.76
CA LEU A 175 -11.62 6.35 9.52
C LEU A 175 -12.21 7.77 9.47
N GLN A 176 -13.48 7.91 9.08
CA GLN A 176 -14.14 9.22 8.97
C GLN A 176 -14.67 9.71 10.32
N GLY A 177 -14.92 8.81 11.27
CA GLY A 177 -15.47 9.14 12.59
C GLY A 177 -14.43 9.50 13.66
N GLY A 178 -13.14 9.34 13.39
CA GLY A 178 -12.05 9.59 14.34
C GLY A 178 -11.48 11.01 14.38
N SER A 179 -12.07 11.94 13.65
CA SER A 179 -11.64 13.35 13.59
C SER A 179 -12.65 14.26 14.35
N ALA A 180 -12.94 13.92 15.62
CA ALA A 180 -13.71 14.79 16.52
C ALA A 180 -12.91 15.03 17.81
#